data_a6bfbf6db1cb41c4d19b7b0502707dfe
#
_entry.id   a6bfbf6db1cb41c4d19b7b0502707dfe
#
_cell.length_a   1.000
_cell.length_b   1.000
_cell.length_c   1.000
_cell.angle_alpha   90.00
_cell.angle_beta   90.00
_cell.angle_gamma   90.00
#
_symmetry.space_group_name_H-M   'P 1'
#
loop_
_entity.id
_entity.type
_entity.pdbx_description
1 polymer ?
#
loop_
_entity_poly.entity_id
_entity_poly.type
_entity_poly.pdbx_seq_one_letter_code
_entity_poly.pdbx_strand_id
1 'polypeptide(L)'
;MGIVKEKLPRILFIMHMPPPVHGAAMVGKYIHDSRLVNEAFDCRYINLATAANLEDIGKVRLAKFVDFSRLLRRIRKEYMTFRPDLVYVTPNAGGGAFLKDFVVVQMLKSMGARVVVHYHNKGVSNYQQKPLFDFCYKRFFR
;
A
#
# COMPACT_ATOMS: atom_id res chain seq x y z
N MET A 1 24.03 -19.84 28.90
CA MET A 1 22.84 -18.98 28.82
C MET A 1 22.67 -18.57 27.37
N GLY A 2 21.75 -19.19 26.64
CA GLY A 2 21.46 -18.81 25.26
C GLY A 2 20.75 -17.47 25.24
N ILE A 3 21.32 -16.47 24.56
CA ILE A 3 20.66 -15.21 24.26
C ILE A 3 19.49 -15.57 23.33
N VAL A 4 18.25 -15.57 23.86
CA VAL A 4 17.05 -15.66 23.02
C VAL A 4 17.06 -14.40 22.18
N LYS A 5 17.46 -14.51 20.92
CA LYS A 5 17.37 -13.41 19.97
C LYS A 5 15.89 -13.09 19.82
N GLU A 6 15.43 -12.00 20.42
CA GLU A 6 14.05 -11.55 20.30
C GLU A 6 13.73 -11.44 18.81
N LYS A 7 12.65 -12.10 18.40
CA LYS A 7 12.22 -12.08 17.02
C LYS A 7 11.71 -10.69 16.69
N LEU A 8 12.35 -10.01 15.74
CA LEU A 8 11.92 -8.67 15.31
C LEU A 8 10.47 -8.69 14.82
N PRO A 9 9.67 -7.69 15.17
CA PRO A 9 8.34 -7.53 14.62
C PRO A 9 8.39 -7.43 13.10
N ARG A 10 7.47 -8.11 12.40
CA ARG A 10 7.42 -8.16 10.94
C ARG A 10 6.48 -7.12 10.40
N ILE A 11 6.97 -6.27 9.50
CA ILE A 11 6.17 -5.23 8.85
C ILE A 11 6.18 -5.43 7.34
N LEU A 12 5.00 -5.49 6.76
CA LEU A 12 4.81 -5.42 5.31
C LEU A 12 4.47 -3.99 4.92
N PHE A 13 5.40 -3.33 4.24
CA PHE A 13 5.21 -1.99 3.70
C PHE A 13 4.65 -2.06 2.28
N ILE A 14 3.50 -1.43 2.07
CA ILE A 14 2.83 -1.31 0.77
C ILE A 14 2.75 0.18 0.46
N MET A 15 3.70 0.68 -0.31
CA MET A 15 3.96 2.11 -0.47
C MET A 15 4.22 2.48 -1.92
N HIS A 16 4.00 3.75 -2.24
CA HIS A 16 4.55 4.31 -3.48
C HIS A 16 6.07 4.44 -3.35
N MET A 17 6.80 3.96 -4.36
CA MET A 17 8.24 4.11 -4.50
C MET A 17 8.59 4.51 -5.93
N PRO A 18 9.70 5.25 -6.15
CA PRO A 18 10.14 5.58 -7.51
C PRO A 18 10.43 4.33 -8.37
N PRO A 19 10.30 4.41 -9.70
CA PRO A 19 9.64 5.44 -10.50
C PRO A 19 8.10 5.34 -10.46
N PRO A 20 7.34 6.43 -10.73
CA PRO A 20 7.77 7.80 -10.99
C PRO A 20 8.17 8.56 -9.72
N VAL A 21 8.98 9.62 -9.88
CA VAL A 21 9.44 10.46 -8.76
C VAL A 21 8.35 11.49 -8.42
N HIS A 22 7.81 11.40 -7.22
CA HIS A 22 6.89 12.37 -6.61
C HIS A 22 6.99 12.30 -5.09
N GLY A 23 6.42 13.26 -4.37
CA GLY A 23 6.59 13.39 -2.92
C GLY A 23 6.34 12.11 -2.12
N ALA A 24 5.20 11.45 -2.33
CA ALA A 24 4.88 10.20 -1.65
C ALA A 24 5.87 9.06 -1.99
N ALA A 25 6.32 8.98 -3.25
CA ALA A 25 7.29 7.98 -3.68
C ALA A 25 8.66 8.21 -3.03
N MET A 26 9.06 9.47 -2.86
CA MET A 26 10.31 9.80 -2.18
C MET A 26 10.26 9.46 -0.69
N VAL A 27 9.14 9.71 -0.02
CA VAL A 27 8.96 9.28 1.38
C VAL A 27 9.04 7.76 1.48
N GLY A 28 8.38 7.02 0.58
CA GLY A 28 8.48 5.57 0.51
C GLY A 28 9.91 5.09 0.33
N LYS A 29 10.68 5.76 -0.56
CA LYS A 29 12.11 5.48 -0.74
C LYS A 29 12.91 5.70 0.53
N TYR A 30 12.69 6.81 1.25
CA TYR A 30 13.41 7.09 2.50
C TYR A 30 13.10 6.04 3.58
N ILE A 31 11.86 5.58 3.70
CA ILE A 31 11.50 4.50 4.63
C ILE A 31 12.19 3.20 4.23
N HIS A 32 12.14 2.84 2.94
CA HIS A 32 12.78 1.64 2.41
C HIS A 32 14.30 1.62 2.67
N ASP A 33 14.97 2.73 2.44
CA ASP A 33 16.42 2.87 2.58
C ASP A 33 16.86 3.16 4.02
N SER A 34 15.91 3.36 4.95
CA SER A 34 16.21 3.69 6.34
C SER A 34 16.86 2.52 7.07
N ARG A 35 18.11 2.71 7.46
CA ARG A 35 18.85 1.75 8.29
C ARG A 35 18.14 1.52 9.62
N LEU A 36 17.67 2.58 10.27
CA LEU A 36 16.98 2.51 11.54
C LEU A 36 15.72 1.61 11.47
N VAL A 37 14.90 1.76 10.42
CA VAL A 37 13.70 0.94 10.22
C VAL A 37 14.07 -0.51 9.98
N ASN A 38 15.03 -0.76 9.08
CA ASN A 38 15.42 -2.12 8.70
C ASN A 38 16.22 -2.87 9.78
N GLU A 39 16.80 -2.17 10.74
CA GLU A 39 17.44 -2.79 11.92
C GLU A 39 16.42 -3.06 13.05
N ALA A 40 15.36 -2.25 13.16
CA ALA A 40 14.34 -2.39 14.21
C ALA A 40 13.27 -3.43 13.88
N PHE A 41 13.02 -3.69 12.59
CA PHE A 41 11.95 -4.56 12.11
C PHE A 41 12.43 -5.54 11.05
N ASP A 42 11.78 -6.69 10.96
CA ASP A 42 11.87 -7.56 9.79
C ASP A 42 10.90 -7.01 8.71
N CYS A 43 11.46 -6.43 7.64
CA CYS A 43 10.73 -5.62 6.69
C CYS A 43 10.58 -6.30 5.33
N ARG A 44 9.39 -6.24 4.73
CA ARG A 44 9.16 -6.49 3.31
C ARG A 44 8.45 -5.30 2.67
N TYR A 45 8.72 -5.08 1.38
CA TYR A 45 8.28 -3.89 0.66
C TYR A 45 7.59 -4.27 -0.65
N ILE A 46 6.43 -3.66 -0.90
CA ILE A 46 5.70 -3.76 -2.16
C ILE A 46 5.44 -2.35 -2.67
N ASN A 47 5.83 -2.08 -3.92
CA ASN A 47 5.51 -0.82 -4.58
C ASN A 47 4.05 -0.84 -5.07
N LEU A 48 3.25 0.14 -4.63
CA LEU A 48 1.88 0.37 -5.11
C LEU A 48 1.81 0.96 -6.53
N ALA A 49 2.92 1.52 -7.02
CA ALA A 49 2.97 2.04 -8.37
C ALA A 49 2.76 0.88 -9.37
N THR A 50 1.67 0.92 -10.10
CA THR A 50 1.49 0.08 -11.28
C THR A 50 2.13 0.81 -12.47
N ALA A 51 3.01 0.13 -13.18
CA ALA A 51 3.62 0.67 -14.40
C ALA A 51 2.51 0.91 -15.45
N ALA A 52 2.02 2.16 -15.49
CA ALA A 52 1.20 2.63 -16.59
C ALA A 52 2.08 3.54 -17.43
N ASN A 53 2.67 3.01 -18.47
CA ASN A 53 3.24 3.84 -19.52
C ASN A 53 2.14 4.69 -20.14
N LEU A 54 2.45 6.00 -20.29
CA LEU A 54 1.50 7.05 -20.69
C LEU A 54 1.08 7.02 -22.17
N GLU A 55 1.43 5.99 -22.95
CA GLU A 55 1.39 6.10 -24.41
C GLU A 55 0.23 5.39 -25.13
N ASP A 56 -0.69 4.69 -24.47
CA ASP A 56 -1.77 3.98 -25.15
C ASP A 56 -3.15 4.14 -24.49
N ILE A 57 -3.92 5.12 -24.93
CA ILE A 57 -5.22 5.46 -24.34
C ILE A 57 -6.32 4.40 -24.55
N GLY A 58 -6.24 3.55 -25.57
CA GLY A 58 -7.28 2.54 -25.88
C GLY A 58 -7.02 1.14 -25.34
N LYS A 59 -5.78 0.66 -25.34
CA LYS A 59 -5.36 -0.65 -24.80
C LYS A 59 -5.09 -0.62 -23.29
N VAL A 60 -5.09 0.56 -22.70
CA VAL A 60 -4.71 0.85 -21.33
C VAL A 60 -5.65 0.25 -20.27
N ARG A 61 -6.94 0.06 -20.57
CA ARG A 61 -7.91 -0.42 -19.59
C ARG A 61 -7.67 -1.87 -19.19
N LEU A 62 -7.51 -2.77 -20.17
CA LEU A 62 -7.31 -4.19 -19.91
C LEU A 62 -5.95 -4.46 -19.27
N ALA A 63 -4.89 -3.81 -19.76
CA ALA A 63 -3.55 -3.92 -19.18
C ALA A 63 -3.52 -3.42 -17.74
N LYS A 64 -4.14 -2.30 -17.42
CA LYS A 64 -4.25 -1.77 -16.06
C LYS A 64 -5.00 -2.72 -15.12
N PHE A 65 -6.05 -3.37 -15.62
CA PHE A 65 -6.81 -4.36 -14.85
C PHE A 65 -5.96 -5.60 -14.54
N VAL A 66 -5.23 -6.09 -15.55
CA VAL A 66 -4.31 -7.23 -15.38
C VAL A 66 -3.19 -6.91 -14.40
N ASP A 67 -2.58 -5.72 -14.53
CA ASP A 67 -1.51 -5.29 -13.63
C ASP A 67 -2.00 -5.10 -12.18
N PHE A 68 -3.21 -4.57 -12.02
CA PHE A 68 -3.82 -4.47 -10.70
C PHE A 68 -4.13 -5.85 -10.11
N SER A 69 -4.62 -6.79 -10.91
CA SER A 69 -4.86 -8.17 -10.47
C SER A 69 -3.56 -8.88 -10.08
N ARG A 70 -2.47 -8.63 -10.79
CA ARG A 70 -1.14 -9.13 -10.42
C ARG A 70 -0.66 -8.54 -9.10
N LEU A 71 -0.86 -7.23 -8.90
CA LEU A 71 -0.52 -6.56 -7.65
C LEU A 71 -1.29 -7.17 -6.47
N LEU A 72 -2.61 -7.36 -6.59
CA LEU A 72 -3.42 -7.99 -5.54
C LEU A 72 -2.94 -9.41 -5.20
N ARG A 73 -2.64 -10.23 -6.22
CA ARG A 73 -2.09 -11.58 -6.01
C ARG A 73 -0.74 -11.55 -5.31
N ARG A 74 0.14 -10.61 -5.69
CA ARG A 74 1.44 -10.42 -5.06
C ARG A 74 1.30 -10.03 -3.59
N ILE A 75 0.45 -9.04 -3.29
CA ILE A 75 0.19 -8.60 -1.91
C ILE A 75 -0.35 -9.76 -1.08
N ARG A 76 -1.34 -10.49 -1.60
CA ARG A 76 -1.92 -11.65 -0.92
C ARG A 76 -0.86 -12.73 -0.64
N LYS A 77 -0.05 -13.06 -1.64
CA LYS A 77 1.03 -14.05 -1.50
C LYS A 77 2.03 -13.63 -0.42
N GLU A 78 2.50 -12.38 -0.48
CA GLU A 78 3.45 -11.85 0.51
C GLU A 78 2.86 -11.85 1.91
N TYR A 79 1.61 -11.41 2.07
CA TYR A 79 0.93 -11.44 3.36
C TYR A 79 0.84 -12.86 3.94
N MET A 80 0.42 -13.83 3.12
CA MET A 80 0.24 -15.22 3.56
C MET A 80 1.55 -15.93 3.89
N THR A 81 2.62 -15.64 3.14
CA THR A 81 3.94 -16.27 3.33
C THR A 81 4.78 -15.61 4.41
N PHE A 82 4.76 -14.29 4.46
CA PHE A 82 5.53 -13.50 5.43
C PHE A 82 4.86 -13.44 6.79
N ARG A 83 3.51 -13.46 6.83
CA ARG A 83 2.71 -13.33 8.06
C ARG A 83 3.13 -12.12 8.89
N PRO A 84 3.00 -10.90 8.37
CA PRO A 84 3.40 -9.69 9.06
C PRO A 84 2.56 -9.45 10.32
N ASP A 85 3.18 -8.87 11.33
CA ASP A 85 2.48 -8.43 12.54
C ASP A 85 1.71 -7.12 12.28
N LEU A 86 2.19 -6.34 11.30
CA LEU A 86 1.60 -5.08 10.86
C LEU A 86 1.76 -4.91 9.34
N VAL A 87 0.75 -4.33 8.70
CA VAL A 87 0.81 -3.86 7.31
C VAL A 87 0.72 -2.33 7.30
N TYR A 88 1.73 -1.67 6.74
CA TYR A 88 1.78 -0.23 6.59
C TYR A 88 1.47 0.14 5.15
N VAL A 89 0.44 0.96 4.93
CA VAL A 89 -0.04 1.33 3.59
C VAL A 89 -0.05 2.83 3.42
N THR A 90 0.47 3.32 2.28
CA THR A 90 0.40 4.73 1.89
C THR A 90 -0.53 4.91 0.68
N PRO A 91 -1.86 4.96 0.88
CA PRO A 91 -2.81 5.07 -0.21
C PRO A 91 -2.89 6.47 -0.77
N ASN A 92 -3.43 6.58 -1.99
CA ASN A 92 -3.85 7.85 -2.55
C ASN A 92 -5.05 8.41 -1.78
N ALA A 93 -5.16 9.74 -1.69
CA ALA A 93 -6.24 10.37 -0.93
C ALA A 93 -7.56 10.47 -1.69
N GLY A 94 -7.59 10.28 -3.00
CA GLY A 94 -8.83 10.39 -3.77
C GLY A 94 -8.71 9.89 -5.21
N GLY A 95 -9.80 10.04 -5.95
CA GLY A 95 -9.87 9.63 -7.36
C GLY A 95 -9.87 8.12 -7.57
N GLY A 96 -9.71 7.69 -8.81
CA GLY A 96 -9.65 6.26 -9.15
C GLY A 96 -8.48 5.52 -8.53
N ALA A 97 -7.39 6.22 -8.23
CA ALA A 97 -6.25 5.66 -7.53
C ALA A 97 -6.62 5.24 -6.09
N PHE A 98 -7.36 6.08 -5.35
CA PHE A 98 -7.88 5.72 -4.03
C PHE A 98 -8.79 4.50 -4.08
N LEU A 99 -9.66 4.37 -5.09
CA LEU A 99 -10.56 3.22 -5.20
C LEU A 99 -9.79 1.90 -5.37
N LYS A 100 -8.67 1.91 -6.09
CA LYS A 100 -7.77 0.74 -6.17
C LYS A 100 -7.13 0.43 -4.82
N ASP A 101 -6.63 1.45 -4.13
CA ASP A 101 -6.01 1.29 -2.82
C ASP A 101 -7.03 0.86 -1.76
N PHE A 102 -8.28 1.31 -1.90
CA PHE A 102 -9.41 0.84 -1.08
C PHE A 102 -9.59 -0.68 -1.20
N VAL A 103 -9.57 -1.22 -2.43
CA VAL A 103 -9.68 -2.68 -2.65
C VAL A 103 -8.51 -3.41 -1.99
N VAL A 104 -7.28 -2.91 -2.10
CA VAL A 104 -6.11 -3.48 -1.43
C VAL A 104 -6.31 -3.56 0.08
N VAL A 105 -6.74 -2.46 0.71
CA VAL A 105 -6.93 -2.41 2.17
C VAL A 105 -8.09 -3.30 2.60
N GLN A 106 -9.21 -3.34 1.86
CA GLN A 106 -10.33 -4.23 2.19
C GLN A 106 -9.93 -5.71 2.07
N MET A 107 -9.15 -6.08 1.07
CA MET A 107 -8.60 -7.42 0.93
C MET A 107 -7.73 -7.79 2.15
N LEU A 108 -6.82 -6.92 2.55
CA LEU A 108 -5.96 -7.15 3.71
C LEU A 108 -6.77 -7.29 5.00
N LYS A 109 -7.75 -6.44 5.22
CA LYS A 109 -8.66 -6.52 6.38
C LYS A 109 -9.47 -7.81 6.39
N SER A 110 -9.97 -8.27 5.23
CA SER A 110 -10.70 -9.55 5.13
C SER A 110 -9.82 -10.76 5.45
N MET A 111 -8.50 -10.61 5.33
CA MET A 111 -7.50 -11.62 5.71
C MET A 111 -7.05 -11.50 7.17
N GLY A 112 -7.64 -10.59 7.95
CA GLY A 112 -7.30 -10.36 9.36
C GLY A 112 -6.07 -9.49 9.58
N ALA A 113 -5.61 -8.75 8.58
CA ALA A 113 -4.43 -7.90 8.71
C ALA A 113 -4.69 -6.70 9.64
N ARG A 114 -3.70 -6.40 10.48
CA ARG A 114 -3.61 -5.13 11.22
C ARG A 114 -3.00 -4.09 10.29
N VAL A 115 -3.80 -3.13 9.84
CA VAL A 115 -3.40 -2.15 8.83
C VAL A 115 -3.25 -0.78 9.45
N VAL A 116 -2.11 -0.15 9.23
CA VAL A 116 -1.86 1.28 9.48
C VAL A 116 -1.84 2.01 8.14
N VAL A 117 -2.60 3.09 8.07
CA VAL A 117 -2.75 3.92 6.88
C VAL A 117 -2.09 5.27 7.10
N HIS A 118 -1.22 5.66 6.18
CA HIS A 118 -0.57 6.97 6.21
C HIS A 118 -0.83 7.75 4.91
N TYR A 119 -1.56 8.84 5.02
CA TYR A 119 -1.77 9.76 3.90
C TYR A 119 -0.67 10.82 3.83
N HIS A 120 -0.13 11.04 2.64
CA HIS A 120 0.89 12.07 2.39
C HIS A 120 0.31 13.39 1.89
N ASN A 121 -1.01 13.49 1.70
CA ASN A 121 -1.68 14.69 1.24
C ASN A 121 -3.05 14.89 1.91
N LYS A 122 -3.59 16.10 1.79
CA LYS A 122 -4.89 16.50 2.37
C LYS A 122 -6.09 16.25 1.43
N GLY A 123 -5.93 15.44 0.40
CA GLY A 123 -6.94 15.26 -0.66
C GLY A 123 -8.26 14.61 -0.22
N VAL A 124 -8.32 13.98 0.96
CA VAL A 124 -9.53 13.33 1.49
C VAL A 124 -10.69 14.31 1.55
N SER A 125 -10.47 15.54 2.05
CA SER A 125 -11.50 16.57 2.17
C SER A 125 -12.14 16.98 0.83
N ASN A 126 -11.40 16.88 -0.27
CA ASN A 126 -11.88 17.23 -1.61
C ASN A 126 -12.86 16.18 -2.17
N TYR A 127 -12.81 14.94 -1.69
CA TYR A 127 -13.64 13.85 -2.17
C TYR A 127 -14.72 13.41 -1.19
N GLN A 128 -14.59 13.76 0.08
CA GLN A 128 -15.49 13.33 1.15
C GLN A 128 -16.96 13.75 0.91
N GLN A 129 -17.18 14.84 0.17
CA GLN A 129 -18.54 15.30 -0.16
C GLN A 129 -19.26 14.40 -1.19
N LYS A 130 -18.54 13.49 -1.87
CA LYS A 130 -19.11 12.55 -2.82
C LYS A 130 -19.58 11.30 -2.08
N PRO A 131 -20.85 10.87 -2.20
CA PRO A 131 -21.41 9.76 -1.41
C PRO A 131 -20.61 8.46 -1.48
N LEU A 132 -20.12 8.09 -2.68
CA LEU A 132 -19.30 6.90 -2.86
C LEU A 132 -17.98 6.97 -2.06
N PHE A 133 -17.30 8.12 -2.12
CA PHE A 133 -16.04 8.32 -1.41
C PHE A 133 -16.25 8.39 0.10
N ASP A 134 -17.30 9.06 0.56
CA ASP A 134 -17.65 9.11 1.99
C ASP A 134 -17.90 7.69 2.54
N PHE A 135 -18.67 6.88 1.82
CA PHE A 135 -18.85 5.46 2.17
C PHE A 135 -17.53 4.70 2.22
N CYS A 136 -16.68 4.86 1.19
CA CYS A 136 -15.39 4.19 1.15
C CYS A 136 -14.47 4.63 2.29
N TYR A 137 -14.41 5.93 2.62
CA TYR A 137 -13.60 6.42 3.74
C TYR A 137 -14.09 5.87 5.08
N LYS A 138 -15.40 5.90 5.32
CA LYS A 138 -15.98 5.33 6.55
C LYS A 138 -15.66 3.84 6.70
N ARG A 139 -15.70 3.09 5.61
CA ARG A 139 -15.33 1.67 5.60
C ARG A 139 -13.83 1.45 5.72
N PHE A 140 -13.03 2.37 5.20
CA PHE A 140 -11.57 2.31 5.19
C PHE A 140 -10.99 2.42 6.60
N PHE A 141 -11.59 3.25 7.46
CA PHE A 141 -11.13 3.51 8.83
C PHE A 141 -11.81 2.66 9.92
N ARG A 142 -12.77 1.84 9.58
CA ARG A 142 -13.38 0.85 10.49
C ARG A 142 -12.62 -0.47 10.47
#